data_00ab79d76957edaeecdc08e4942d19a8
#
_entry.id   00ab79d76957edaeecdc08e4942d19a8
#
_cell.length_a   1.000
_cell.length_b   1.000
_cell.length_c   1.000
_cell.angle_alpha   90.00
_cell.angle_beta   90.00
_cell.angle_gamma   90.00
#
_symmetry.space_group_name_H-M   'P 1'
#
loop_
_entity.id
_entity.type
_entity.pdbx_description
1 polymer ?
#
loop_
_entity_poly.entity_id
_entity_poly.type
_entity_poly.pdbx_seq_one_letter_code
_entity_poly.pdbx_strand_id
1 'polypeptide(L)'
;MSHQRAGHNSHFDSGTAATVFIPPDEPDYKLPETNEEFVKKMAKGAKTPITPHEIQELHVDAAPRIFVQNVHTVLRMLVNASGFGLKTYEHQDSPVFEHPLVSEALPTGLAYALDQFILHTCKIDESTYDGNEQWLNELFRQLRLDTDEEKEKTGQERTIIWSGDQLTTSRLRGLKALRSMDDTPYEQLCWMEPIFGWFHLQMSFATSLHKQYYGTKAGVGFARAFELLGKKGLGSAKVKGNWFHDFEETLEEVATAHFLSIWLEITGASSIQDLRSKSPEELHHFAECIVLEFASTAALEEESRRPPTERDELQEQIIQLNRDLLEYLELDNAIKQGHVSRMEDLLPSLLYRFQGGNNKLYAIEIMELLQKLHKEWTDNVK
;
A
#
# COMPACT_ATOMS: atom_id res chain seq x y z
N MET A 1 -4.59 24.45 4.58
CA MET A 1 -4.60 25.66 3.71
C MET A 1 -3.98 26.80 4.48
N SER A 2 -2.74 27.17 4.18
CA SER A 2 -2.12 28.37 4.74
C SER A 2 -2.61 29.59 3.98
N HIS A 3 -3.50 30.37 4.59
CA HIS A 3 -3.77 31.72 4.10
C HIS A 3 -2.59 32.62 4.47
N GLN A 4 -1.68 32.86 3.53
CA GLN A 4 -0.72 33.96 3.65
C GLN A 4 -1.48 35.30 3.61
N ARG A 5 -1.63 35.92 4.76
CA ARG A 5 -1.94 37.34 4.83
C ARG A 5 -0.63 38.11 4.71
N ALA A 6 -0.55 39.04 3.78
CA ALA A 6 0.60 39.90 3.61
C ALA A 6 0.88 40.64 4.95
N GLY A 7 2.08 40.47 5.51
CA GLY A 7 2.58 41.22 6.68
C GLY A 7 2.70 40.46 8.00
N HIS A 8 2.36 39.20 8.08
CA HIS A 8 2.60 38.36 9.27
C HIS A 8 3.64 37.25 8.99
N ASN A 9 4.61 37.10 9.88
CA ASN A 9 5.47 35.93 9.94
C ASN A 9 4.56 34.71 9.98
N SER A 10 4.77 33.75 9.09
CA SER A 10 4.05 32.49 9.08
C SER A 10 4.36 31.76 10.38
N HIS A 11 3.45 31.79 11.36
CA HIS A 11 3.50 30.87 12.49
C HIS A 11 3.09 29.50 11.98
N PHE A 12 3.99 28.55 12.03
CA PHE A 12 3.67 27.13 11.89
C PHE A 12 3.17 26.66 13.25
N ASP A 13 1.84 26.42 13.35
CA ASP A 13 1.26 25.73 14.49
C ASP A 13 1.31 24.23 14.24
N SER A 14 2.14 23.53 14.98
CA SER A 14 2.15 22.05 15.01
C SER A 14 1.07 21.56 15.97
N GLY A 15 0.34 20.55 15.59
CA GLY A 15 -0.68 19.92 16.44
C GLY A 15 -0.92 18.49 15.99
N THR A 16 -1.14 17.62 16.96
CA THR A 16 -1.39 16.19 16.75
C THR A 16 -2.88 15.89 16.92
N ALA A 17 -3.43 15.11 16.02
CA ALA A 17 -4.80 14.61 16.03
C ALA A 17 -4.82 13.09 15.98
N ALA A 18 -5.80 12.48 16.63
CA ALA A 18 -6.02 11.04 16.57
C ALA A 18 -7.50 10.71 16.38
N THR A 19 -7.74 9.53 15.83
CA THR A 19 -9.05 8.93 15.70
C THR A 19 -8.98 7.52 16.29
N VAL A 20 -9.95 7.19 17.14
CA VAL A 20 -10.11 5.83 17.67
C VAL A 20 -11.17 5.12 16.86
N PHE A 21 -10.85 3.91 16.43
CA PHE A 21 -11.76 3.00 15.77
C PHE A 21 -12.04 1.83 16.72
N ILE A 22 -13.31 1.53 16.97
CA ILE A 22 -13.72 0.38 17.77
C ILE A 22 -14.44 -0.59 16.85
N PRO A 23 -13.92 -1.83 16.70
CA PRO A 23 -14.64 -2.85 15.96
C PRO A 23 -15.93 -3.22 16.68
N PRO A 24 -16.97 -3.67 15.95
CA PRO A 24 -18.22 -4.13 16.55
C PRO A 24 -17.99 -5.38 17.42
N ASP A 25 -18.86 -5.57 18.44
CA ASP A 25 -18.89 -6.76 19.31
C ASP A 25 -19.43 -7.99 18.54
N GLU A 26 -18.81 -8.36 17.44
CA GLU A 26 -19.18 -9.55 16.66
C GLU A 26 -18.42 -10.78 17.16
N PRO A 27 -19.03 -11.99 17.16
CA PRO A 27 -18.42 -13.21 17.67
C PRO A 27 -17.12 -13.62 16.99
N ASP A 28 -16.91 -13.15 15.76
CA ASP A 28 -15.74 -13.46 14.94
C ASP A 28 -14.55 -12.53 15.23
N TYR A 29 -14.78 -11.35 15.83
CA TYR A 29 -13.72 -10.49 16.36
C TYR A 29 -13.25 -11.03 17.70
N LYS A 30 -12.38 -11.99 17.68
CA LYS A 30 -11.68 -12.45 18.88
C LYS A 30 -10.60 -11.44 19.22
N LEU A 31 -10.86 -10.60 20.20
CA LEU A 31 -9.81 -9.81 20.83
C LEU A 31 -8.68 -10.76 21.30
N PRO A 32 -7.41 -10.30 21.25
CA PRO A 32 -6.30 -11.14 21.68
C PRO A 32 -6.60 -11.72 23.06
N GLU A 33 -6.38 -13.00 23.19
CA GLU A 33 -6.21 -13.64 24.47
C GLU A 33 -5.22 -12.80 25.27
N THR A 34 -5.24 -12.79 26.53
CA THR A 34 -4.55 -11.87 27.43
C THR A 34 -3.24 -11.24 26.88
N ASN A 35 -3.01 -9.96 27.17
CA ASN A 35 -1.77 -9.26 26.78
C ASN A 35 -0.50 -10.07 27.13
N GLU A 36 -0.54 -10.91 28.17
CA GLU A 36 0.57 -11.76 28.58
C GLU A 36 0.96 -12.80 27.53
N GLU A 37 0.01 -13.45 26.85
CA GLU A 37 0.30 -14.41 25.78
C GLU A 37 0.84 -13.73 24.55
N PHE A 38 0.27 -12.59 24.19
CA PHE A 38 0.77 -11.75 23.11
C PHE A 38 2.22 -11.32 23.36
N VAL A 39 2.52 -10.77 24.53
CA VAL A 39 3.88 -10.34 24.92
C VAL A 39 4.86 -11.52 24.92
N LYS A 40 4.45 -12.70 25.42
CA LYS A 40 5.28 -13.91 25.37
C LYS A 40 5.60 -14.33 23.93
N LYS A 41 4.62 -14.29 23.03
CA LYS A 41 4.83 -14.65 21.62
C LYS A 41 5.75 -13.64 20.94
N MET A 42 5.53 -12.35 21.16
CA MET A 42 6.41 -11.26 20.68
C MET A 42 7.86 -11.48 21.13
N ALA A 43 8.07 -11.70 22.44
CA ALA A 43 9.41 -11.93 22.99
C ALA A 43 10.09 -13.20 22.46
N LYS A 44 9.33 -14.22 22.10
CA LYS A 44 9.84 -15.43 21.46
C LYS A 44 10.18 -15.15 20.00
N GLY A 45 9.29 -14.47 19.25
CA GLY A 45 9.47 -14.12 17.86
C GLY A 45 10.67 -13.22 17.62
N ALA A 46 10.88 -12.24 18.49
CA ALA A 46 12.05 -11.33 18.43
C ALA A 46 13.41 -12.06 18.52
N LYS A 47 13.44 -13.28 19.07
CA LYS A 47 14.64 -14.12 19.12
C LYS A 47 14.87 -14.94 17.84
N THR A 48 13.91 -14.95 16.95
CA THR A 48 13.94 -15.71 15.68
C THR A 48 13.64 -14.76 14.53
N PRO A 49 14.56 -13.87 14.17
CA PRO A 49 14.32 -12.89 13.11
C PRO A 49 14.01 -13.58 11.78
N ILE A 50 13.09 -12.98 11.01
CA ILE A 50 12.79 -13.42 9.65
C ILE A 50 14.05 -13.30 8.78
N THR A 51 14.35 -14.36 8.03
CA THR A 51 15.56 -14.42 7.20
C THR A 51 15.28 -13.92 5.78
N PRO A 52 16.32 -13.47 5.05
CA PRO A 52 16.18 -13.16 3.61
C PRO A 52 15.66 -14.33 2.78
N HIS A 53 15.98 -15.57 3.17
CA HIS A 53 15.48 -16.77 2.49
C HIS A 53 13.96 -16.92 2.67
N GLU A 54 13.46 -16.77 3.90
CA GLU A 54 12.02 -16.83 4.17
C GLU A 54 11.26 -15.71 3.44
N ILE A 55 11.81 -14.50 3.35
CA ILE A 55 11.21 -13.42 2.57
C ILE A 55 11.17 -13.77 1.08
N GLN A 56 12.23 -14.39 0.57
CA GLN A 56 12.25 -14.87 -0.83
C GLN A 56 11.23 -15.98 -1.06
N GLU A 57 11.04 -16.90 -0.12
CA GLU A 57 10.00 -17.93 -0.19
C GLU A 57 8.61 -17.30 -0.24
N LEU A 58 8.31 -16.32 0.64
CA LEU A 58 7.07 -15.56 0.62
C LEU A 58 6.83 -14.87 -0.73
N HIS A 59 7.87 -14.26 -1.30
CA HIS A 59 7.78 -13.62 -2.62
C HIS A 59 7.44 -14.63 -3.73
N VAL A 60 8.08 -15.80 -3.72
CA VAL A 60 7.83 -16.86 -4.70
C VAL A 60 6.42 -17.43 -4.56
N ASP A 61 5.95 -17.64 -3.33
CA ASP A 61 4.62 -18.16 -3.05
C ASP A 61 3.50 -17.15 -3.42
N ALA A 62 3.75 -15.85 -3.30
CA ALA A 62 2.82 -14.81 -3.69
C ALA A 62 2.73 -14.60 -5.21
N ALA A 63 3.81 -14.86 -5.95
CA ALA A 63 3.92 -14.53 -7.37
C ALA A 63 2.78 -15.05 -8.26
N PRO A 64 2.28 -16.31 -8.13
CA PRO A 64 1.15 -16.79 -8.92
C PRO A 64 -0.15 -16.02 -8.64
N ARG A 65 -0.39 -15.64 -7.38
CA ARG A 65 -1.59 -14.89 -6.99
C ARG A 65 -1.54 -13.46 -7.53
N ILE A 66 -0.39 -12.79 -7.40
CA ILE A 66 -0.15 -11.46 -7.99
C ILE A 66 -0.30 -11.50 -9.51
N PHE A 67 0.20 -12.54 -10.17
CA PHE A 67 0.06 -12.71 -11.63
C PHE A 67 -1.41 -12.73 -12.05
N VAL A 68 -2.25 -13.52 -11.39
CA VAL A 68 -3.69 -13.60 -11.69
C VAL A 68 -4.38 -12.24 -11.51
N GLN A 69 -4.02 -11.48 -10.48
CA GLN A 69 -4.56 -10.14 -10.25
C GLN A 69 -4.11 -9.15 -11.35
N ASN A 70 -2.84 -9.22 -11.75
CA ASN A 70 -2.31 -8.39 -12.83
C ASN A 70 -2.99 -8.68 -14.17
N VAL A 71 -3.21 -9.95 -14.51
CA VAL A 71 -3.96 -10.37 -15.71
C VAL A 71 -5.37 -9.79 -15.67
N HIS A 72 -6.07 -9.93 -14.56
CA HIS A 72 -7.39 -9.33 -14.38
C HIS A 72 -7.36 -7.81 -14.53
N THR A 73 -6.37 -7.13 -13.96
CA THR A 73 -6.23 -5.67 -14.06
C THR A 73 -6.04 -5.24 -15.53
N VAL A 74 -5.19 -5.90 -16.29
CA VAL A 74 -4.96 -5.65 -17.72
C VAL A 74 -6.22 -5.91 -18.53
N LEU A 75 -6.95 -6.99 -18.23
CA LEU A 75 -8.23 -7.30 -18.87
C LEU A 75 -9.29 -6.25 -18.54
N ARG A 76 -9.37 -5.80 -17.29
CA ARG A 76 -10.31 -4.74 -16.85
C ARG A 76 -10.03 -3.40 -17.53
N MET A 77 -8.77 -3.04 -17.76
CA MET A 77 -8.42 -1.84 -18.54
C MET A 77 -9.00 -1.91 -19.96
N LEU A 78 -8.93 -3.07 -20.61
CA LEU A 78 -9.51 -3.27 -21.94
C LEU A 78 -11.04 -3.12 -21.92
N VAL A 79 -11.73 -3.90 -21.07
CA VAL A 79 -13.18 -3.96 -21.09
C VAL A 79 -13.86 -2.69 -20.59
N ASN A 80 -13.16 -1.90 -19.78
CA ASN A 80 -13.59 -0.58 -19.31
C ASN A 80 -13.30 0.54 -20.31
N ALA A 81 -12.44 0.30 -21.30
CA ALA A 81 -12.14 1.30 -22.33
C ALA A 81 -13.40 1.66 -23.11
N SER A 82 -13.61 2.95 -23.34
CA SER A 82 -14.79 3.46 -24.07
C SER A 82 -14.94 2.85 -25.46
N GLY A 83 -13.82 2.50 -26.11
CA GLY A 83 -13.81 1.83 -27.41
C GLY A 83 -14.25 0.36 -27.36
N PHE A 84 -14.13 -0.34 -26.22
CA PHE A 84 -14.59 -1.73 -26.09
C PHE A 84 -16.08 -1.84 -25.81
N GLY A 85 -16.61 -1.08 -24.85
CA GLY A 85 -18.02 -1.04 -24.52
C GLY A 85 -18.58 -2.36 -24.01
N LEU A 86 -18.08 -2.85 -22.87
CA LEU A 86 -18.42 -4.14 -22.24
C LEU A 86 -19.94 -4.41 -22.19
N LYS A 87 -20.75 -3.40 -21.81
CA LYS A 87 -22.22 -3.54 -21.66
C LYS A 87 -22.96 -3.98 -22.93
N THR A 88 -22.33 -3.85 -24.06
CA THR A 88 -22.88 -4.25 -25.37
C THR A 88 -22.06 -5.36 -26.04
N TYR A 89 -21.11 -5.93 -25.32
CA TYR A 89 -20.32 -7.07 -25.78
C TYR A 89 -21.14 -8.36 -25.61
N GLU A 90 -21.12 -9.27 -26.60
CA GLU A 90 -21.97 -10.47 -26.62
C GLU A 90 -21.76 -11.37 -25.41
N HIS A 91 -20.54 -11.42 -24.89
CA HIS A 91 -20.14 -12.27 -23.75
C HIS A 91 -19.88 -11.46 -22.47
N GLN A 92 -20.59 -10.34 -22.27
CA GLN A 92 -20.38 -9.44 -21.12
C GLN A 92 -20.48 -10.11 -19.75
N ASP A 93 -21.29 -11.18 -19.64
CA ASP A 93 -21.56 -11.91 -18.39
C ASP A 93 -20.60 -13.11 -18.21
N SER A 94 -19.52 -13.20 -18.98
CA SER A 94 -18.55 -14.29 -18.83
C SER A 94 -17.83 -14.22 -17.49
N PRO A 95 -17.67 -15.38 -16.78
CA PRO A 95 -16.91 -15.46 -15.54
C PRO A 95 -15.45 -15.00 -15.66
N VAL A 96 -14.90 -14.97 -16.86
CA VAL A 96 -13.54 -14.45 -17.14
C VAL A 96 -13.38 -12.99 -16.71
N PHE A 97 -14.46 -12.21 -16.69
CA PHE A 97 -14.45 -10.81 -16.28
C PHE A 97 -14.74 -10.60 -14.80
N GLU A 98 -15.06 -11.66 -14.06
CA GLU A 98 -15.24 -11.58 -12.62
C GLU A 98 -13.89 -11.38 -11.91
N HIS A 99 -13.95 -10.77 -10.72
CA HIS A 99 -12.75 -10.58 -9.92
C HIS A 99 -12.21 -11.93 -9.42
N PRO A 100 -10.89 -12.17 -9.51
CA PRO A 100 -10.29 -13.39 -8.98
C PRO A 100 -10.58 -13.56 -7.48
N LEU A 101 -10.70 -14.81 -7.05
CA LEU A 101 -10.93 -15.13 -5.64
C LEU A 101 -9.79 -14.58 -4.77
N VAL A 102 -10.18 -14.02 -3.64
CA VAL A 102 -9.28 -13.49 -2.61
C VAL A 102 -9.43 -14.36 -1.35
N SER A 103 -8.31 -14.79 -0.77
CA SER A 103 -8.35 -15.69 0.39
C SER A 103 -8.82 -14.99 1.65
N GLU A 104 -8.41 -13.75 1.85
CA GLU A 104 -8.76 -12.94 3.02
C GLU A 104 -9.11 -11.51 2.61
N ALA A 105 -10.30 -11.10 3.01
CA ALA A 105 -10.80 -9.74 2.82
C ALA A 105 -11.47 -9.27 4.10
N LEU A 106 -11.42 -7.97 4.36
CA LEU A 106 -12.19 -7.39 5.45
C LEU A 106 -13.68 -7.62 5.20
N PRO A 107 -14.43 -7.99 6.24
CA PRO A 107 -15.85 -8.17 6.12
C PRO A 107 -16.53 -6.85 5.77
N THR A 108 -17.62 -6.94 5.02
CA THR A 108 -18.37 -5.76 4.52
C THR A 108 -19.80 -5.75 5.05
N GLY A 109 -20.40 -4.57 5.07
CA GLY A 109 -21.79 -4.37 5.49
C GLY A 109 -21.92 -3.64 6.81
N LEU A 110 -23.14 -3.27 7.16
CA LEU A 110 -23.44 -2.45 8.35
C LEU A 110 -23.08 -3.13 9.69
N ALA A 111 -23.09 -4.46 9.74
CA ALA A 111 -22.72 -5.22 10.94
C ALA A 111 -21.23 -5.06 11.30
N TYR A 112 -20.40 -4.74 10.31
CA TYR A 112 -18.95 -4.56 10.46
C TYR A 112 -18.52 -3.09 10.45
N ALA A 113 -19.47 -2.17 10.53
CA ALA A 113 -19.15 -0.75 10.63
C ALA A 113 -18.40 -0.44 11.92
N LEU A 114 -17.24 0.20 11.78
CA LEU A 114 -16.44 0.63 12.93
C LEU A 114 -17.05 1.85 13.58
N ASP A 115 -17.13 1.86 14.90
CA ASP A 115 -17.38 3.09 15.64
C ASP A 115 -16.13 3.99 15.56
N GLN A 116 -16.34 5.24 15.19
CA GLN A 116 -15.25 6.19 14.98
C GLN A 116 -15.38 7.37 15.95
N PHE A 117 -14.33 7.62 16.72
CA PHE A 117 -14.27 8.72 17.67
C PHE A 117 -13.07 9.62 17.33
N ILE A 118 -13.36 10.85 16.90
CA ILE A 118 -12.33 11.86 16.62
C ILE A 118 -11.96 12.54 17.94
N LEU A 119 -10.70 12.45 18.33
CA LEU A 119 -10.18 13.06 19.56
C LEU A 119 -9.82 14.54 19.31
N HIS A 120 -9.80 15.30 20.40
CA HIS A 120 -9.41 16.72 20.31
C HIS A 120 -7.93 16.86 19.94
N THR A 121 -7.66 17.76 18.99
CA THR A 121 -6.31 18.10 18.59
C THR A 121 -5.52 18.70 19.75
N CYS A 122 -4.31 18.21 19.95
CA CYS A 122 -3.38 18.67 20.98
C CYS A 122 -2.28 19.52 20.34
N LYS A 123 -1.88 20.61 21.02
CA LYS A 123 -0.70 21.41 20.64
C LYS A 123 0.57 20.78 21.22
N ILE A 124 0.88 19.59 20.82
CA ILE A 124 2.04 18.82 21.26
C ILE A 124 2.83 18.42 20.01
N ASP A 125 4.16 18.63 20.07
CA ASP A 125 5.06 18.27 18.98
C ASP A 125 5.47 16.79 19.07
N GLU A 126 4.85 15.95 18.27
CA GLU A 126 5.12 14.50 18.18
C GLU A 126 6.43 14.14 17.48
N SER A 127 7.20 15.13 17.00
CA SER A 127 8.50 14.87 16.37
C SER A 127 9.58 14.42 17.36
N THR A 128 9.33 14.55 18.67
CA THR A 128 10.23 14.18 19.77
C THR A 128 9.70 13.02 20.60
N TYR A 129 10.56 12.30 21.33
CA TYR A 129 10.14 11.25 22.25
C TYR A 129 9.31 11.80 23.40
N ASP A 130 9.73 12.92 23.99
CA ASP A 130 8.99 13.59 25.06
C ASP A 130 7.60 14.06 24.58
N GLY A 131 7.53 14.59 23.37
CA GLY A 131 6.26 14.98 22.76
C GLY A 131 5.33 13.79 22.52
N ASN A 132 5.85 12.65 22.06
CA ASN A 132 5.05 11.43 21.94
C ASN A 132 4.53 10.93 23.29
N GLU A 133 5.34 10.98 24.35
CA GLU A 133 4.88 10.63 25.68
C GLU A 133 3.78 11.57 26.20
N GLN A 134 3.97 12.88 26.06
CA GLN A 134 2.96 13.87 26.44
C GLN A 134 1.66 13.67 25.65
N TRP A 135 1.77 13.38 24.37
CA TRP A 135 0.64 13.14 23.50
C TRP A 135 -0.12 11.86 23.87
N LEU A 136 0.58 10.76 24.14
CA LEU A 136 -0.04 9.52 24.64
C LEU A 136 -0.82 9.79 25.94
N ASN A 137 -0.23 10.49 26.90
CA ASN A 137 -0.88 10.84 28.16
C ASN A 137 -2.15 11.69 27.93
N GLU A 138 -2.10 12.66 27.03
CA GLU A 138 -3.25 13.49 26.68
C GLU A 138 -4.37 12.68 26.03
N LEU A 139 -4.05 11.76 25.10
CA LEU A 139 -5.05 10.88 24.49
C LEU A 139 -5.71 9.97 25.53
N PHE A 140 -4.92 9.37 26.41
CA PHE A 140 -5.46 8.53 27.50
C PHE A 140 -6.37 9.33 28.44
N ARG A 141 -6.03 10.59 28.70
CA ARG A 141 -6.90 11.50 29.45
C ARG A 141 -8.23 11.76 28.74
N GLN A 142 -8.20 12.01 27.42
CA GLN A 142 -9.42 12.20 26.63
C GLN A 142 -10.30 10.96 26.61
N LEU A 143 -9.68 9.77 26.56
CA LEU A 143 -10.34 8.47 26.58
C LEU A 143 -10.77 8.04 28.00
N ARG A 144 -10.41 8.79 29.05
CA ARG A 144 -10.61 8.45 30.46
C ARG A 144 -9.94 7.12 30.87
N LEU A 145 -8.79 6.84 30.31
CA LEU A 145 -7.95 5.67 30.56
C LEU A 145 -6.72 6.04 31.44
N ASP A 146 -6.70 7.22 32.04
CA ASP A 146 -5.58 7.81 32.74
C ASP A 146 -5.62 7.57 34.28
N THR A 147 -6.65 6.87 34.82
CA THR A 147 -6.70 6.46 36.24
C THR A 147 -5.72 5.29 36.46
N ASP A 148 -5.24 5.12 37.69
CA ASP A 148 -4.32 4.03 38.03
C ASP A 148 -4.93 2.65 37.75
N GLU A 149 -6.23 2.45 38.02
CA GLU A 149 -6.96 1.23 37.69
C GLU A 149 -7.01 0.96 36.20
N GLU A 150 -7.32 1.97 35.39
CA GLU A 150 -7.38 1.83 33.91
C GLU A 150 -5.99 1.62 33.29
N LYS A 151 -4.95 2.23 33.88
CA LYS A 151 -3.56 1.99 33.46
C LYS A 151 -3.13 0.56 33.73
N GLU A 152 -3.43 0.04 34.95
CA GLU A 152 -3.15 -1.36 35.26
C GLU A 152 -3.87 -2.32 34.33
N LYS A 153 -5.17 -2.09 34.10
CA LYS A 153 -5.98 -2.87 33.17
C LYS A 153 -5.45 -2.78 31.73
N THR A 154 -5.04 -1.60 31.29
CA THR A 154 -4.45 -1.43 29.95
C THR A 154 -3.14 -2.21 29.81
N GLY A 155 -2.27 -2.16 30.81
CA GLY A 155 -1.01 -2.88 30.81
C GLY A 155 -1.15 -4.41 30.81
N GLN A 156 -2.21 -4.93 31.43
CA GLN A 156 -2.41 -6.38 31.64
C GLN A 156 -3.34 -7.05 30.61
N GLU A 157 -4.38 -6.34 30.16
CA GLU A 157 -5.48 -6.96 29.41
C GLU A 157 -5.64 -6.44 27.99
N ARG A 158 -5.11 -5.23 27.65
CA ARG A 158 -5.37 -4.60 26.37
C ARG A 158 -4.17 -4.69 25.44
N THR A 159 -4.44 -4.88 24.16
CA THR A 159 -3.50 -4.62 23.08
C THR A 159 -4.13 -3.59 22.15
N ILE A 160 -3.45 -2.46 21.95
CA ILE A 160 -3.96 -1.35 21.12
C ILE A 160 -3.07 -1.23 19.90
N ILE A 161 -3.65 -1.46 18.72
CA ILE A 161 -2.97 -1.23 17.44
C ILE A 161 -2.92 0.27 17.20
N TRP A 162 -1.71 0.76 16.95
CA TRP A 162 -1.45 2.18 16.76
C TRP A 162 -0.97 2.46 15.34
N SER A 163 -1.86 2.95 14.49
CA SER A 163 -1.52 3.25 13.09
C SER A 163 -1.16 4.73 12.90
N GLY A 164 -0.03 5.00 12.26
CA GLY A 164 0.44 6.34 11.97
C GLY A 164 1.28 6.40 10.70
N ASP A 165 1.85 7.57 10.42
CA ASP A 165 2.87 7.67 9.39
C ASP A 165 4.18 6.98 9.84
N GLN A 166 5.16 6.94 8.95
CA GLN A 166 6.44 6.27 9.23
C GLN A 166 7.18 6.92 10.42
N LEU A 167 7.12 8.24 10.53
CA LEU A 167 7.82 8.96 11.60
C LEU A 167 7.19 8.66 12.96
N THR A 168 5.88 8.77 13.08
CA THR A 168 5.11 8.42 14.28
C THR A 168 5.36 6.98 14.70
N THR A 169 5.26 6.03 13.76
CA THR A 169 5.50 4.60 14.02
C THR A 169 6.92 4.35 14.54
N SER A 170 7.92 4.94 13.90
CA SER A 170 9.32 4.82 14.31
C SER A 170 9.57 5.43 15.70
N ARG A 171 8.96 6.57 16.03
CA ARG A 171 9.07 7.22 17.35
C ARG A 171 8.42 6.40 18.44
N LEU A 172 7.24 5.85 18.21
CA LEU A 172 6.54 5.00 19.17
C LEU A 172 7.32 3.71 19.46
N ARG A 173 7.90 3.07 18.43
CA ARG A 173 8.81 1.92 18.65
C ARG A 173 10.03 2.30 19.47
N GLY A 174 10.65 3.45 19.16
CA GLY A 174 11.79 3.95 19.92
C GLY A 174 11.43 4.25 21.38
N LEU A 175 10.27 4.85 21.63
CA LEU A 175 9.76 5.10 22.99
C LEU A 175 9.53 3.79 23.75
N LYS A 176 8.88 2.80 23.12
CA LYS A 176 8.69 1.46 23.68
C LYS A 176 10.02 0.78 24.04
N ALA A 177 11.06 0.92 23.18
CA ALA A 177 12.39 0.39 23.47
C ALA A 177 13.07 1.11 24.64
N LEU A 178 12.94 2.43 24.74
CA LEU A 178 13.50 3.22 25.86
C LEU A 178 12.86 2.85 27.20
N ARG A 179 11.55 2.55 27.21
CA ARG A 179 10.80 2.22 28.40
C ARG A 179 10.75 0.73 28.75
N SER A 180 11.47 -0.10 28.00
CA SER A 180 11.45 -1.57 28.19
C SER A 180 11.88 -2.07 29.57
N MET A 181 12.53 -1.22 30.38
CA MET A 181 13.01 -1.53 31.74
C MET A 181 12.18 -0.84 32.82
N ASP A 182 11.09 -0.18 32.49
CA ASP A 182 10.18 0.45 33.46
C ASP A 182 9.46 -0.61 34.31
N ASP A 183 8.91 -0.20 35.46
CA ASP A 183 8.45 -1.11 36.52
C ASP A 183 7.19 -1.88 36.13
N THR A 184 6.28 -1.29 35.34
CA THR A 184 4.98 -1.90 35.04
C THR A 184 4.79 -2.15 33.52
N PRO A 185 3.97 -3.15 33.12
CA PRO A 185 3.65 -3.38 31.72
C PRO A 185 3.02 -2.17 31.01
N TYR A 186 2.31 -1.33 31.76
CA TYR A 186 1.76 -0.08 31.24
C TYR A 186 2.87 0.90 30.87
N GLU A 187 3.80 1.13 31.78
CA GLU A 187 4.94 2.03 31.55
C GLU A 187 5.87 1.51 30.47
N GLN A 188 6.08 0.19 30.38
CA GLN A 188 6.83 -0.47 29.32
C GLN A 188 6.16 -0.37 27.95
N LEU A 189 4.93 0.17 27.86
CA LEU A 189 4.12 0.24 26.65
C LEU A 189 3.89 -1.13 25.97
N CYS A 190 3.80 -2.20 26.79
CA CYS A 190 3.57 -3.55 26.27
C CYS A 190 2.25 -3.70 25.51
N TRP A 191 1.26 -2.91 25.89
CA TRP A 191 -0.08 -2.83 25.31
C TRP A 191 -0.15 -2.15 23.95
N MET A 192 0.90 -1.46 23.53
CA MET A 192 0.92 -0.68 22.30
C MET A 192 1.62 -1.44 21.18
N GLU A 193 0.94 -1.57 20.03
CA GLU A 193 1.50 -2.18 18.83
C GLU A 193 1.52 -1.17 17.67
N PRO A 194 2.65 -0.49 17.42
CA PRO A 194 2.73 0.51 16.37
C PRO A 194 2.92 -0.15 15.00
N ILE A 195 2.09 0.29 14.03
CA ILE A 195 2.16 -0.08 12.61
C ILE A 195 2.09 1.18 11.74
N PHE A 196 2.62 1.09 10.53
CA PHE A 196 2.46 2.18 9.56
C PHE A 196 1.07 2.13 8.89
N GLY A 197 0.56 3.30 8.49
CA GLY A 197 -0.68 3.38 7.69
C GLY A 197 -0.43 3.05 6.22
N TRP A 198 -1.24 2.18 5.64
CA TRP A 198 -1.14 1.75 4.23
C TRP A 198 -1.24 2.93 3.25
N PHE A 199 -2.06 3.93 3.55
CA PHE A 199 -2.14 5.15 2.75
C PHE A 199 -0.79 5.86 2.61
N HIS A 200 -0.03 5.96 3.70
CA HIS A 200 1.30 6.58 3.68
C HIS A 200 2.33 5.74 2.93
N LEU A 201 2.22 4.41 3.01
CA LEU A 201 3.04 3.50 2.20
C LEU A 201 2.76 3.71 0.71
N GLN A 202 1.49 3.76 0.32
CA GLN A 202 1.05 4.00 -1.05
C GLN A 202 1.55 5.36 -1.58
N MET A 203 1.42 6.44 -0.81
CA MET A 203 1.97 7.75 -1.16
C MET A 203 3.49 7.70 -1.37
N SER A 204 4.20 6.95 -0.53
CA SER A 204 5.64 6.77 -0.64
C SER A 204 6.02 5.99 -1.90
N PHE A 205 5.24 4.96 -2.25
CA PHE A 205 5.41 4.20 -3.48
C PHE A 205 5.17 5.07 -4.72
N ALA A 206 4.06 5.81 -4.76
CA ALA A 206 3.78 6.78 -5.83
C ALA A 206 4.91 7.80 -6.02
N THR A 207 5.43 8.34 -4.91
CA THR A 207 6.58 9.26 -4.94
C THR A 207 7.85 8.60 -5.51
N SER A 208 8.08 7.32 -5.19
CA SER A 208 9.21 6.56 -5.73
C SER A 208 9.07 6.34 -7.24
N LEU A 209 7.88 5.96 -7.71
CA LEU A 209 7.58 5.84 -9.15
C LEU A 209 7.80 7.17 -9.87
N HIS A 210 7.28 8.28 -9.30
CA HIS A 210 7.49 9.60 -9.88
C HIS A 210 8.98 9.92 -10.04
N LYS A 211 9.79 9.71 -9.02
CA LYS A 211 11.23 9.99 -9.07
C LYS A 211 11.95 9.11 -10.08
N GLN A 212 11.61 7.84 -10.14
CA GLN A 212 12.27 6.85 -10.99
C GLN A 212 11.94 7.06 -12.47
N TYR A 213 10.68 7.36 -12.80
CA TYR A 213 10.18 7.41 -14.17
C TYR A 213 9.81 8.80 -14.67
N TYR A 214 10.24 9.85 -14.00
CA TYR A 214 9.89 11.21 -14.40
C TYR A 214 10.35 11.53 -15.83
N GLY A 215 11.60 11.18 -16.19
CA GLY A 215 12.15 11.41 -17.52
C GLY A 215 12.17 12.88 -17.94
N THR A 216 11.97 13.13 -19.23
CA THR A 216 11.94 14.46 -19.83
C THR A 216 10.68 14.69 -20.66
N LYS A 217 10.30 15.95 -20.91
CA LYS A 217 9.14 16.28 -21.76
C LYS A 217 9.26 15.85 -23.22
N ALA A 218 10.48 15.66 -23.71
CA ALA A 218 10.75 15.25 -25.09
C ALA A 218 10.95 13.73 -25.24
N GLY A 219 11.08 13.01 -24.10
CA GLY A 219 11.35 11.58 -24.08
C GLY A 219 10.14 10.75 -23.70
N VAL A 220 10.43 9.60 -23.12
CA VAL A 220 9.47 8.71 -22.46
C VAL A 220 9.44 9.00 -20.96
N GLY A 221 8.37 8.60 -20.29
CA GLY A 221 8.19 8.77 -18.86
C GLY A 221 7.12 9.78 -18.49
N PHE A 222 6.92 9.99 -17.18
CA PHE A 222 5.82 10.78 -16.66
C PHE A 222 5.84 12.24 -17.09
N ALA A 223 7.02 12.86 -17.26
CA ALA A 223 7.09 14.25 -17.69
C ALA A 223 6.43 14.46 -19.09
N ARG A 224 6.58 13.47 -19.98
CA ARG A 224 5.93 13.48 -21.29
C ARG A 224 4.44 13.15 -21.19
N ALA A 225 4.10 12.15 -20.41
CA ALA A 225 2.70 11.77 -20.15
C ALA A 225 1.93 12.97 -19.59
N PHE A 226 2.45 13.65 -18.57
CA PHE A 226 1.82 14.83 -17.96
C PHE A 226 1.68 16.01 -18.93
N GLU A 227 2.64 16.22 -19.84
CA GLU A 227 2.51 17.23 -20.89
C GLU A 227 1.34 16.89 -21.83
N LEU A 228 1.19 15.63 -22.22
CA LEU A 228 0.10 15.18 -23.09
C LEU A 228 -1.26 15.28 -22.39
N LEU A 229 -1.36 14.85 -21.14
CA LEU A 229 -2.56 14.96 -20.31
C LEU A 229 -2.94 16.45 -20.09
N GLY A 230 -1.96 17.30 -19.81
CA GLY A 230 -2.18 18.74 -19.69
C GLY A 230 -2.74 19.39 -20.96
N LYS A 231 -2.37 18.94 -22.14
CA LYS A 231 -2.94 19.37 -23.42
C LYS A 231 -4.41 18.96 -23.60
N LYS A 232 -4.86 17.96 -22.85
CA LYS A 232 -6.25 17.49 -22.81
C LYS A 232 -7.07 18.14 -21.69
N GLY A 233 -6.47 19.06 -20.91
CA GLY A 233 -7.11 19.70 -19.75
C GLY A 233 -7.11 18.82 -18.49
N LEU A 234 -6.48 17.66 -18.53
CA LEU A 234 -6.26 16.80 -17.37
C LEU A 234 -5.08 17.39 -16.59
N GLY A 235 -5.24 17.58 -15.28
CA GLY A 235 -4.34 18.37 -14.45
C GLY A 235 -2.88 17.94 -14.54
N SER A 236 -1.98 18.87 -14.22
CA SER A 236 -0.57 18.54 -14.10
C SER A 236 -0.32 17.98 -12.70
N ALA A 237 0.13 16.74 -12.59
CA ALA A 237 0.53 16.15 -11.33
C ALA A 237 1.82 16.85 -10.82
N LYS A 238 1.66 17.84 -9.94
CA LYS A 238 2.76 18.43 -9.20
C LYS A 238 2.84 17.72 -7.85
N VAL A 239 3.94 17.06 -7.56
CA VAL A 239 4.22 16.44 -6.26
C VAL A 239 4.48 17.51 -5.20
N LYS A 240 3.47 18.39 -4.94
CA LYS A 240 3.50 19.45 -3.92
C LYS A 240 2.08 19.81 -3.46
N GLY A 241 1.88 19.94 -2.16
CA GLY A 241 0.57 20.21 -1.58
C GLY A 241 -0.36 18.99 -1.59
N ASN A 242 -1.63 19.17 -1.90
CA ASN A 242 -2.61 18.08 -2.02
C ASN A 242 -2.51 17.41 -3.40
N TRP A 243 -1.40 16.78 -3.68
CA TRP A 243 -1.04 16.26 -4.99
C TRP A 243 -1.45 14.79 -5.20
N PHE A 244 -1.71 14.03 -4.15
CA PHE A 244 -1.74 12.56 -4.20
C PHE A 244 -2.89 12.03 -5.06
N HIS A 245 -4.10 12.53 -4.88
CA HIS A 245 -5.25 12.05 -5.66
C HIS A 245 -5.12 12.35 -7.16
N ASP A 246 -4.70 13.57 -7.51
CA ASP A 246 -4.49 13.94 -8.92
C ASP A 246 -3.39 13.07 -9.56
N PHE A 247 -2.39 12.69 -8.76
CA PHE A 247 -1.29 11.86 -9.24
C PHE A 247 -1.70 10.39 -9.36
N GLU A 248 -2.49 9.88 -8.44
CA GLU A 248 -3.06 8.54 -8.46
C GLU A 248 -3.90 8.32 -9.73
N GLU A 249 -4.83 9.22 -10.04
CA GLU A 249 -5.59 9.20 -11.30
C GLU A 249 -4.67 9.23 -12.52
N THR A 250 -3.62 10.05 -12.47
CA THR A 250 -2.65 10.15 -13.56
C THR A 250 -1.88 8.85 -13.77
N LEU A 251 -1.51 8.14 -12.68
CA LEU A 251 -0.85 6.84 -12.79
C LEU A 251 -1.75 5.79 -13.44
N GLU A 252 -3.03 5.76 -13.06
CA GLU A 252 -4.03 4.86 -13.65
C GLU A 252 -4.25 5.15 -15.13
N GLU A 253 -4.36 6.43 -15.52
CA GLU A 253 -4.52 6.83 -16.93
C GLU A 253 -3.29 6.48 -17.77
N VAL A 254 -2.08 6.70 -17.23
CA VAL A 254 -0.83 6.34 -17.92
C VAL A 254 -0.74 4.82 -18.10
N ALA A 255 -1.01 4.04 -17.04
CA ALA A 255 -1.03 2.59 -17.12
C ALA A 255 -2.06 2.12 -18.16
N THR A 256 -3.29 2.62 -18.10
CA THR A 256 -4.34 2.27 -19.06
C THR A 256 -3.92 2.57 -20.49
N ALA A 257 -3.34 3.73 -20.75
CA ALA A 257 -2.88 4.08 -22.11
C ALA A 257 -1.76 3.15 -22.62
N HIS A 258 -0.80 2.80 -21.76
CA HIS A 258 0.25 1.84 -22.07
C HIS A 258 -0.33 0.47 -22.40
N PHE A 259 -1.14 -0.09 -21.53
CA PHE A 259 -1.70 -1.43 -21.73
C PHE A 259 -2.66 -1.50 -22.92
N LEU A 260 -3.48 -0.48 -23.16
CA LEU A 260 -4.31 -0.43 -24.37
C LEU A 260 -3.47 -0.38 -25.66
N SER A 261 -2.33 0.31 -25.64
CA SER A 261 -1.40 0.30 -26.78
C SER A 261 -0.79 -1.09 -27.01
N ILE A 262 -0.42 -1.80 -25.93
CA ILE A 262 0.11 -3.17 -26.01
C ILE A 262 -0.96 -4.15 -26.50
N TRP A 263 -2.22 -3.99 -26.08
CA TRP A 263 -3.34 -4.77 -26.62
C TRP A 263 -3.43 -4.69 -28.13
N LEU A 264 -3.30 -3.50 -28.71
CA LEU A 264 -3.34 -3.32 -30.17
C LEU A 264 -2.12 -3.94 -30.85
N GLU A 265 -0.94 -3.80 -30.24
CA GLU A 265 0.31 -4.35 -30.76
C GLU A 265 0.29 -5.88 -30.80
N ILE A 266 -0.01 -6.53 -29.67
CA ILE A 266 0.05 -8.00 -29.55
C ILE A 266 -1.04 -8.70 -30.37
N THR A 267 -2.20 -8.05 -30.55
CA THR A 267 -3.31 -8.64 -31.29
C THR A 267 -3.32 -8.29 -32.77
N GLY A 268 -2.53 -7.27 -33.19
CA GLY A 268 -2.59 -6.70 -34.52
C GLY A 268 -3.91 -5.99 -34.86
N ALA A 269 -4.73 -5.69 -33.85
CA ALA A 269 -6.01 -5.02 -34.04
C ALA A 269 -5.80 -3.54 -34.39
N SER A 270 -6.63 -3.01 -35.30
CA SER A 270 -6.56 -1.61 -35.70
C SER A 270 -7.22 -0.67 -34.69
N SER A 271 -8.12 -1.19 -33.86
CA SER A 271 -8.81 -0.45 -32.81
C SER A 271 -9.21 -1.36 -31.65
N ILE A 272 -9.44 -0.76 -30.47
CA ILE A 272 -9.98 -1.46 -29.30
C ILE A 272 -11.35 -2.11 -29.60
N GLN A 273 -12.15 -1.50 -30.48
CA GLN A 273 -13.44 -2.04 -30.90
C GLN A 273 -13.31 -3.37 -31.66
N ASP A 274 -12.25 -3.57 -32.41
CA ASP A 274 -12.04 -4.80 -33.19
C ASP A 274 -11.83 -6.02 -32.26
N LEU A 275 -11.31 -5.80 -31.05
CA LEU A 275 -11.12 -6.83 -30.04
C LEU A 275 -12.42 -7.46 -29.54
N ARG A 276 -13.56 -6.83 -29.78
CA ARG A 276 -14.90 -7.39 -29.46
C ARG A 276 -15.25 -8.63 -30.29
N SER A 277 -14.52 -8.89 -31.36
CA SER A 277 -14.65 -10.13 -32.16
C SER A 277 -13.99 -11.36 -31.52
N LYS A 278 -13.20 -11.15 -30.47
CA LYS A 278 -12.51 -12.19 -29.72
C LYS A 278 -13.41 -12.77 -28.63
N SER A 279 -13.23 -14.07 -28.32
CA SER A 279 -13.90 -14.68 -27.15
C SER A 279 -13.30 -14.19 -25.83
N PRO A 280 -14.01 -14.33 -24.68
CA PRO A 280 -13.46 -14.02 -23.37
C PRO A 280 -12.15 -14.77 -23.07
N GLU A 281 -12.05 -16.04 -23.46
CA GLU A 281 -10.89 -16.89 -23.26
C GLU A 281 -9.69 -16.42 -24.10
N GLU A 282 -9.93 -16.00 -25.36
CA GLU A 282 -8.89 -15.39 -26.18
C GLU A 282 -8.39 -14.08 -25.56
N LEU A 283 -9.31 -13.22 -25.08
CA LEU A 283 -8.94 -11.98 -24.40
C LEU A 283 -8.14 -12.25 -23.12
N HIS A 284 -8.54 -13.23 -22.33
CA HIS A 284 -7.80 -13.64 -21.13
C HIS A 284 -6.38 -14.10 -21.50
N HIS A 285 -6.25 -14.95 -22.51
CA HIS A 285 -4.95 -15.43 -22.96
C HIS A 285 -4.05 -14.27 -23.43
N PHE A 286 -4.58 -13.32 -24.20
CA PHE A 286 -3.82 -12.14 -24.56
C PHE A 286 -3.40 -11.30 -23.36
N ALA A 287 -4.27 -11.17 -22.33
CA ALA A 287 -3.90 -10.48 -21.09
C ALA A 287 -2.76 -11.19 -20.35
N GLU A 288 -2.76 -12.54 -20.32
CA GLU A 288 -1.64 -13.33 -19.79
C GLU A 288 -0.34 -13.04 -20.55
N CYS A 289 -0.37 -13.07 -21.89
CA CYS A 289 0.80 -12.75 -22.72
C CYS A 289 1.30 -11.31 -22.45
N ILE A 290 0.39 -10.35 -22.35
CA ILE A 290 0.74 -8.95 -22.05
C ILE A 290 1.48 -8.84 -20.73
N VAL A 291 0.98 -9.46 -19.66
CA VAL A 291 1.65 -9.43 -18.35
C VAL A 291 3.00 -10.12 -18.40
N LEU A 292 3.10 -11.29 -19.06
CA LEU A 292 4.34 -12.06 -19.15
C LEU A 292 5.41 -11.34 -19.97
N GLU A 293 5.07 -10.77 -21.11
CA GLU A 293 6.03 -10.23 -22.07
C GLU A 293 6.33 -8.74 -21.86
N PHE A 294 5.39 -7.97 -21.28
CA PHE A 294 5.52 -6.52 -21.20
C PHE A 294 5.47 -5.95 -19.78
N ALA A 295 5.29 -6.80 -18.74
CA ALA A 295 5.17 -6.31 -17.36
C ALA A 295 5.71 -7.32 -16.33
N SER A 296 6.62 -8.20 -16.70
CA SER A 296 7.19 -9.19 -15.76
C SER A 296 8.69 -8.97 -15.52
N THR A 297 9.17 -9.48 -14.38
CA THR A 297 10.61 -9.52 -14.09
C THR A 297 11.35 -10.44 -15.07
N ALA A 298 10.71 -11.54 -15.50
CA ALA A 298 11.30 -12.46 -16.46
C ALA A 298 11.54 -11.79 -17.81
N ALA A 299 10.58 -11.03 -18.35
CA ALA A 299 10.74 -10.26 -19.57
C ALA A 299 11.85 -9.21 -19.45
N LEU A 300 11.92 -8.52 -18.31
CA LEU A 300 12.98 -7.55 -18.04
C LEU A 300 14.36 -8.19 -18.02
N GLU A 301 14.51 -9.35 -17.39
CA GLU A 301 15.76 -10.09 -17.35
C GLU A 301 16.16 -10.64 -18.72
N GLU A 302 15.20 -11.09 -19.51
CA GLU A 302 15.44 -11.55 -20.89
C GLU A 302 16.00 -10.41 -21.73
N GLU A 303 15.37 -9.23 -21.73
CA GLU A 303 15.83 -8.05 -22.44
C GLU A 303 17.23 -7.61 -21.96
N SER A 304 17.45 -7.59 -20.65
CA SER A 304 18.74 -7.20 -20.06
C SER A 304 19.88 -8.16 -20.39
N ARG A 305 19.60 -9.44 -20.69
CA ARG A 305 20.61 -10.46 -21.09
C ARG A 305 20.99 -10.39 -22.55
N ARG A 306 20.25 -9.66 -23.39
CA ARG A 306 20.61 -9.51 -24.81
C ARG A 306 21.98 -8.85 -24.98
N PRO A 307 22.72 -9.19 -26.04
CA PRO A 307 23.97 -8.49 -26.34
C PRO A 307 23.74 -6.97 -26.49
N PRO A 308 24.68 -6.11 -26.09
CA PRO A 308 24.50 -4.65 -26.15
C PRO A 308 24.08 -4.09 -27.52
N THR A 309 24.40 -4.81 -28.60
CA THR A 309 24.02 -4.43 -29.97
C THR A 309 22.59 -4.80 -30.35
N GLU A 310 21.94 -5.66 -29.56
CA GLU A 310 20.58 -6.18 -29.81
C GLU A 310 19.61 -5.76 -28.73
N ARG A 311 20.12 -5.10 -27.65
CA ARG A 311 19.35 -4.66 -26.51
C ARG A 311 18.59 -3.39 -26.83
N ASP A 312 17.29 -3.40 -26.57
CA ASP A 312 16.43 -2.23 -26.65
C ASP A 312 16.24 -1.62 -25.25
N GLU A 313 17.05 -0.60 -24.92
CA GLU A 313 16.98 0.09 -23.64
C GLU A 313 15.61 0.77 -23.41
N LEU A 314 14.92 1.16 -24.47
CA LEU A 314 13.58 1.72 -24.37
C LEU A 314 12.56 0.65 -23.99
N GLN A 315 12.61 -0.50 -24.62
CA GLN A 315 11.78 -1.66 -24.31
C GLN A 315 11.99 -2.11 -22.86
N GLU A 316 13.25 -2.20 -22.44
CA GLU A 316 13.59 -2.53 -21.04
C GLU A 316 12.94 -1.56 -20.04
N GLN A 317 13.03 -0.25 -20.29
CA GLN A 317 12.41 0.78 -19.45
C GLN A 317 10.88 0.70 -19.46
N ILE A 318 10.27 0.38 -20.60
CA ILE A 318 8.81 0.23 -20.72
C ILE A 318 8.33 -1.00 -19.92
N ILE A 319 8.99 -2.14 -20.05
CA ILE A 319 8.67 -3.35 -19.28
C ILE A 319 8.77 -3.07 -17.78
N GLN A 320 9.85 -2.40 -17.37
CA GLN A 320 10.04 -2.05 -15.96
C GLN A 320 8.94 -1.11 -15.46
N LEU A 321 8.61 -0.06 -16.20
CA LEU A 321 7.54 0.87 -15.84
C LEU A 321 6.18 0.17 -15.76
N ASN A 322 5.83 -0.67 -16.72
CA ASN A 322 4.56 -1.38 -16.75
C ASN A 322 4.41 -2.34 -15.56
N ARG A 323 5.47 -3.11 -15.24
CA ARG A 323 5.51 -3.97 -14.06
C ARG A 323 5.27 -3.18 -12.78
N ASP A 324 5.96 -2.06 -12.65
CA ASP A 324 5.90 -1.22 -11.45
C ASP A 324 4.55 -0.50 -11.32
N LEU A 325 3.92 -0.14 -12.44
CA LEU A 325 2.56 0.41 -12.47
C LEU A 325 1.52 -0.64 -12.07
N LEU A 326 1.63 -1.89 -12.56
CA LEU A 326 0.72 -2.97 -12.15
C LEU A 326 0.81 -3.25 -10.65
N GLU A 327 2.02 -3.29 -10.09
CA GLU A 327 2.22 -3.48 -8.66
C GLU A 327 1.62 -2.33 -7.83
N TYR A 328 1.75 -1.09 -8.31
CA TYR A 328 1.11 0.06 -7.66
C TYR A 328 -0.42 -0.03 -7.70
N LEU A 329 -0.99 -0.34 -8.87
CA LEU A 329 -2.43 -0.49 -9.05
C LEU A 329 -3.00 -1.68 -8.25
N GLU A 330 -2.23 -2.77 -8.13
CA GLU A 330 -2.60 -3.90 -7.30
C GLU A 330 -2.67 -3.52 -5.82
N LEU A 331 -1.66 -2.79 -5.33
CA LEU A 331 -1.67 -2.27 -3.95
C LEU A 331 -2.85 -1.31 -3.72
N ASP A 332 -3.09 -0.38 -4.63
CA ASP A 332 -4.20 0.58 -4.56
C ASP A 332 -5.56 -0.14 -4.49
N ASN A 333 -5.79 -1.09 -5.40
CA ASN A 333 -7.00 -1.87 -5.43
C ASN A 333 -7.19 -2.73 -4.17
N ALA A 334 -6.13 -3.36 -3.68
CA ALA A 334 -6.17 -4.17 -2.47
C ALA A 334 -6.55 -3.34 -1.23
N ILE A 335 -5.97 -2.15 -1.09
CA ILE A 335 -6.30 -1.21 0.00
C ILE A 335 -7.75 -0.74 -0.11
N LYS A 336 -8.19 -0.27 -1.27
CA LYS A 336 -9.55 0.25 -1.50
C LYS A 336 -10.63 -0.81 -1.27
N GLN A 337 -10.33 -2.06 -1.55
CA GLN A 337 -11.27 -3.18 -1.41
C GLN A 337 -11.15 -3.91 -0.06
N GLY A 338 -10.17 -3.56 0.78
CA GLY A 338 -9.92 -4.23 2.05
C GLY A 338 -9.46 -5.69 1.89
N HIS A 339 -8.74 -6.00 0.81
CA HIS A 339 -8.24 -7.34 0.52
C HIS A 339 -6.89 -7.58 1.22
N VAL A 340 -6.94 -8.03 2.47
CA VAL A 340 -5.77 -8.17 3.35
C VAL A 340 -4.71 -9.09 2.75
N SER A 341 -5.09 -10.28 2.29
CA SER A 341 -4.15 -11.22 1.70
C SER A 341 -3.40 -10.69 0.48
N ARG A 342 -4.05 -9.85 -0.36
CA ARG A 342 -3.39 -9.21 -1.50
C ARG A 342 -2.37 -8.15 -1.05
N MET A 343 -2.67 -7.40 0.02
CA MET A 343 -1.72 -6.45 0.59
C MET A 343 -0.50 -7.18 1.17
N GLU A 344 -0.70 -8.30 1.86
CA GLU A 344 0.37 -9.12 2.41
C GLU A 344 1.23 -9.76 1.31
N ASP A 345 0.63 -10.26 0.24
CA ASP A 345 1.33 -10.83 -0.93
C ASP A 345 2.31 -9.84 -1.56
N LEU A 346 2.02 -8.54 -1.49
CA LEU A 346 2.89 -7.49 -2.05
C LEU A 346 4.06 -7.10 -1.14
N LEU A 347 4.01 -7.38 0.17
CA LEU A 347 5.04 -6.93 1.12
C LEU A 347 6.48 -7.32 0.73
N PRO A 348 6.77 -8.58 0.32
CA PRO A 348 8.13 -8.95 -0.07
C PRO A 348 8.66 -8.17 -1.27
N SER A 349 7.84 -7.97 -2.31
CA SER A 349 8.26 -7.21 -3.50
C SER A 349 8.43 -5.72 -3.19
N LEU A 350 7.53 -5.14 -2.39
CA LEU A 350 7.65 -3.76 -1.93
C LEU A 350 8.90 -3.54 -1.09
N LEU A 351 9.30 -4.51 -0.25
CA LEU A 351 10.55 -4.45 0.51
C LEU A 351 11.75 -4.30 -0.43
N TYR A 352 11.86 -5.16 -1.46
CA TYR A 352 12.94 -5.08 -2.44
C TYR A 352 12.93 -3.76 -3.21
N ARG A 353 11.76 -3.30 -3.59
CA ARG A 353 11.56 -2.06 -4.32
C ARG A 353 12.00 -0.83 -3.51
N PHE A 354 11.54 -0.72 -2.27
CA PHE A 354 11.91 0.41 -1.40
C PHE A 354 13.39 0.37 -1.03
N GLN A 355 13.97 -0.80 -0.85
CA GLN A 355 15.40 -0.95 -0.61
C GLN A 355 16.22 -0.49 -1.84
N GLY A 356 15.85 -0.91 -3.04
CA GLY A 356 16.48 -0.52 -4.30
C GLY A 356 16.23 0.95 -4.68
N GLY A 357 15.04 1.46 -4.41
CA GLY A 357 14.61 2.84 -4.70
C GLY A 357 15.08 3.90 -3.71
N ASN A 358 16.00 3.55 -2.78
CA ASN A 358 16.54 4.44 -1.73
C ASN A 358 15.48 5.01 -0.78
N ASN A 359 14.36 4.30 -0.58
CA ASN A 359 13.34 4.62 0.41
C ASN A 359 13.48 3.73 1.65
N LYS A 360 14.63 3.82 2.31
CA LYS A 360 15.05 2.94 3.40
C LYS A 360 14.10 2.94 4.59
N LEU A 361 13.43 4.05 4.86
CA LEU A 361 12.54 4.15 6.01
C LEU A 361 11.34 3.21 5.85
N TYR A 362 10.68 3.20 4.69
CA TYR A 362 9.58 2.27 4.43
C TYR A 362 10.05 0.83 4.24
N ALA A 363 11.27 0.60 3.75
CA ALA A 363 11.84 -0.74 3.74
C ALA A 363 11.98 -1.32 5.17
N ILE A 364 12.37 -0.49 6.16
CA ILE A 364 12.40 -0.89 7.57
C ILE A 364 11.00 -1.20 8.08
N GLU A 365 10.02 -0.35 7.79
CA GLU A 365 8.63 -0.57 8.24
C GLU A 365 8.03 -1.87 7.69
N ILE A 366 8.29 -2.18 6.41
CA ILE A 366 7.84 -3.44 5.79
C ILE A 366 8.55 -4.63 6.42
N MET A 367 9.86 -4.54 6.66
CA MET A 367 10.61 -5.60 7.33
C MET A 367 10.05 -5.87 8.74
N GLU A 368 9.76 -4.83 9.51
CA GLU A 368 9.12 -4.93 10.82
C GLU A 368 7.74 -5.60 10.73
N LEU A 369 6.93 -5.21 9.74
CA LEU A 369 5.62 -5.82 9.55
C LEU A 369 5.72 -7.30 9.18
N LEU A 370 6.62 -7.67 8.27
CA LEU A 370 6.89 -9.08 7.92
C LEU A 370 7.35 -9.89 9.15
N GLN A 371 8.24 -9.34 9.97
CA GLN A 371 8.67 -9.94 11.22
C GLN A 371 7.49 -10.20 12.16
N LYS A 372 6.61 -9.21 12.32
CA LYS A 372 5.43 -9.29 13.18
C LYS A 372 4.44 -10.34 12.68
N LEU A 373 4.06 -10.29 11.41
CA LEU A 373 3.11 -11.23 10.80
C LEU A 373 3.58 -12.69 10.90
N HIS A 374 4.85 -12.96 10.65
CA HIS A 374 5.34 -14.33 10.53
C HIS A 374 5.97 -14.89 11.81
N LYS A 375 6.42 -14.05 12.75
CA LYS A 375 7.15 -14.51 13.94
C LYS A 375 6.54 -14.07 15.27
N GLU A 376 5.92 -12.91 15.33
CA GLU A 376 5.60 -12.25 16.60
C GLU A 376 4.10 -12.23 16.93
N TRP A 377 3.25 -11.90 15.96
CA TRP A 377 1.83 -11.79 16.22
C TRP A 377 1.13 -13.15 16.36
N THR A 378 0.11 -13.16 17.21
CA THR A 378 -0.86 -14.27 17.28
C THR A 378 -1.83 -14.17 16.12
N ASP A 379 -2.50 -15.26 15.78
CA ASP A 379 -3.50 -15.26 14.70
C ASP A 379 -4.70 -14.36 15.00
N ASN A 380 -4.89 -13.99 16.28
CA ASN A 380 -5.92 -13.03 16.68
C ASN A 380 -5.52 -11.55 16.53
N VAL A 381 -4.24 -11.27 16.28
CA VAL A 381 -3.69 -9.90 16.08
C VAL A 381 -3.41 -9.61 14.62
N LYS A 382 -3.16 -10.65 13.85
CA LYS A 382 -2.99 -10.54 12.40
C LYS A 382 -4.28 -10.10 11.73
#